data_335e2c76ac5867dfc251ab01b6c21993
#
_entry.id   335e2c76ac5867dfc251ab01b6c21993
#
_cell.length_a   1.000
_cell.length_b   1.000
_cell.length_c   1.000
_cell.angle_alpha   90.00
_cell.angle_beta   90.00
_cell.angle_gamma   90.00
#
_symmetry.space_group_name_H-M   'P 1'
#
loop_
_entity.id
_entity.type
_entity.pdbx_description
1 polymer ?
#
loop_
_entity_poly.entity_id
_entity_poly.type
_entity_poly.pdbx_seq_one_letter_code
_entity_poly.pdbx_strand_id
1 'polypeptide(L)'
;ESSRCYFRILDRESSRESARNQGFPEEYLRYYHTGEDERLLMQQIRPEAVILKESGASGGFSEKLKAAQELGIRIFVIKRPPLHPNFLSVNGKYGLRRTVEQYYPGFYPLRSGLTTGTCAAAAAAAAIWDIFNIQGTPRPPEFAVILPNGELIDVPVEPQQRYPRSSSINNNWIVESEASVIKDAGDDPDITNGMRIKADIILPIDIDENNDETSQKDFNIIIAGGEGIGIVTMPGLGLELGAPAINPTPRKMIEDNVRMYLTTSHA
;
A
#
# COMPACT_ATOMS: atom_id res chain seq x y z
N GLU A 1 3.81 -17.91 38.35
CA GLU A 1 3.23 -17.81 36.96
C GLU A 1 4.29 -17.49 35.92
N SER A 2 5.41 -16.81 36.27
CA SER A 2 6.51 -16.49 35.33
C SER A 2 7.20 -17.74 34.75
N SER A 3 7.18 -18.85 35.45
CA SER A 3 7.79 -20.13 35.01
C SER A 3 7.06 -20.82 33.83
N ARG A 4 5.93 -20.27 33.35
CA ARG A 4 5.17 -20.79 32.22
C ARG A 4 5.16 -19.85 31.01
N CYS A 5 5.88 -18.72 31.10
CA CYS A 5 5.89 -17.69 30.08
C CYS A 5 7.30 -17.37 29.62
N TYR A 6 7.52 -17.34 28.32
CA TYR A 6 8.75 -16.82 27.73
C TYR A 6 8.54 -15.39 27.28
N PHE A 7 9.53 -14.52 27.53
CA PHE A 7 9.46 -13.09 27.20
C PHE A 7 10.46 -12.79 26.10
N ARG A 8 9.96 -12.35 24.94
CA ARG A 8 10.78 -11.92 23.82
C ARG A 8 11.13 -10.44 24.00
N ILE A 9 12.39 -10.11 24.25
CA ILE A 9 12.89 -8.76 24.48
C ILE A 9 14.02 -8.41 23.52
N LEU A 10 14.25 -7.12 23.30
CA LEU A 10 15.41 -6.65 22.54
C LEU A 10 16.69 -6.93 23.31
N ASP A 11 17.74 -7.36 22.60
CA ASP A 11 19.07 -7.56 23.17
C ASP A 11 19.79 -6.21 23.38
N ARG A 12 19.33 -5.49 24.40
CA ARG A 12 19.87 -4.21 24.84
C ARG A 12 19.95 -4.19 26.36
N GLU A 13 20.96 -3.51 26.91
CA GLU A 13 21.15 -3.44 28.37
C GLU A 13 19.90 -2.85 29.08
N SER A 14 19.30 -1.80 28.53
CA SER A 14 18.07 -1.22 29.08
C SER A 14 16.88 -2.19 29.15
N SER A 15 16.77 -3.12 28.18
CA SER A 15 15.71 -4.15 28.18
C SER A 15 16.02 -5.24 29.23
N ARG A 16 17.28 -5.63 29.37
CA ARG A 16 17.73 -6.59 30.38
C ARG A 16 17.53 -6.06 31.79
N GLU A 17 17.91 -4.80 32.00
CA GLU A 17 17.75 -4.11 33.28
C GLU A 17 16.25 -3.98 33.68
N SER A 18 15.41 -3.62 32.71
CA SER A 18 13.96 -3.54 32.93
C SER A 18 13.37 -4.90 33.29
N ALA A 19 13.80 -5.98 32.61
CA ALA A 19 13.34 -7.35 32.92
C ALA A 19 13.79 -7.79 34.31
N ARG A 20 15.05 -7.52 34.71
CA ARG A 20 15.55 -7.82 36.05
C ARG A 20 14.80 -7.06 37.13
N ASN A 21 14.55 -5.76 36.93
CA ASN A 21 13.81 -4.93 37.87
C ASN A 21 12.37 -5.37 38.07
N GLN A 22 11.77 -6.01 37.07
CA GLN A 22 10.44 -6.60 37.12
C GLN A 22 10.42 -8.04 37.61
N GLY A 23 11.58 -8.62 37.94
CA GLY A 23 11.69 -9.95 38.51
C GLY A 23 11.53 -11.09 37.50
N PHE A 24 11.77 -10.85 36.19
CA PHE A 24 11.75 -11.92 35.19
C PHE A 24 13.05 -12.74 35.23
N PRO A 25 12.98 -14.07 35.43
CA PRO A 25 14.16 -14.92 35.43
C PRO A 25 14.82 -14.98 34.04
N GLU A 26 16.15 -14.94 34.00
CA GLU A 26 16.93 -14.94 32.76
C GLU A 26 16.63 -16.17 31.86
N GLU A 27 16.37 -17.32 32.44
CA GLU A 27 16.05 -18.56 31.75
C GLU A 27 14.78 -18.50 30.87
N TYR A 28 13.86 -17.58 31.18
CA TYR A 28 12.64 -17.34 30.41
C TYR A 28 12.74 -16.18 29.44
N LEU A 29 13.85 -15.46 29.40
CA LEU A 29 14.09 -14.40 28.43
C LEU A 29 14.54 -14.98 27.10
N ARG A 30 14.07 -14.41 26.00
CA ARG A 30 14.50 -14.72 24.63
C ARG A 30 14.82 -13.41 23.94
N TYR A 31 16.08 -13.25 23.60
CA TYR A 31 16.58 -12.04 22.98
C TYR A 31 16.24 -12.01 21.50
N TYR A 32 15.83 -10.84 21.02
CA TYR A 32 15.52 -10.61 19.62
C TYR A 32 16.71 -10.01 18.91
N HIS A 33 17.13 -10.66 17.83
CA HIS A 33 18.10 -10.13 16.88
C HIS A 33 17.42 -9.97 15.51
N THR A 34 17.77 -8.91 14.79
CA THR A 34 17.19 -8.63 13.49
C THR A 34 17.54 -9.74 12.48
N GLY A 35 16.55 -10.28 11.79
CA GLY A 35 16.73 -11.35 10.80
C GLY A 35 16.66 -12.77 11.35
N GLU A 36 16.37 -12.97 12.65
CA GLU A 36 16.09 -14.28 13.18
C GLU A 36 14.77 -14.85 12.66
N ASP A 37 14.76 -16.16 12.41
CA ASP A 37 13.56 -16.90 12.03
C ASP A 37 12.68 -17.16 13.27
N GLU A 38 11.60 -16.37 13.39
CA GLU A 38 10.63 -16.51 14.48
C GLU A 38 9.94 -17.88 14.50
N ARG A 39 9.84 -18.56 13.36
CA ARG A 39 9.27 -19.90 13.25
C ARG A 39 10.15 -20.94 13.96
N LEU A 40 11.46 -20.88 13.77
CA LEU A 40 12.39 -21.78 14.45
C LEU A 40 12.33 -21.61 15.97
N LEU A 41 12.27 -20.38 16.45
CA LEU A 41 12.10 -20.10 17.87
C LEU A 41 10.80 -20.70 18.42
N MET A 42 9.68 -20.50 17.72
CA MET A 42 8.38 -21.03 18.15
C MET A 42 8.34 -22.56 18.11
N GLN A 43 9.03 -23.20 17.15
CA GLN A 43 9.17 -24.66 17.11
C GLN A 43 9.98 -25.21 18.29
N GLN A 44 11.02 -24.48 18.74
CA GLN A 44 11.81 -24.87 19.91
C GLN A 44 11.03 -24.74 21.23
N ILE A 45 10.34 -23.61 21.41
CA ILE A 45 9.59 -23.33 22.64
C ILE A 45 8.29 -24.11 22.70
N ARG A 46 7.64 -24.36 21.55
CA ARG A 46 6.31 -24.99 21.41
C ARG A 46 5.27 -24.35 22.32
N PRO A 47 5.03 -23.04 22.22
CA PRO A 47 4.09 -22.36 23.08
C PRO A 47 2.64 -22.77 22.73
N GLU A 48 1.77 -22.88 23.73
CA GLU A 48 0.33 -23.10 23.52
C GLU A 48 -0.34 -21.84 22.93
N ALA A 49 0.21 -20.68 23.24
CA ALA A 49 -0.28 -19.40 22.74
C ALA A 49 0.85 -18.36 22.68
N VAL A 50 0.71 -17.40 21.77
CA VAL A 50 1.57 -16.22 21.69
C VAL A 50 0.74 -14.95 21.89
N ILE A 51 1.30 -13.99 22.61
CA ILE A 51 0.73 -12.66 22.77
C ILE A 51 1.58 -11.69 21.97
N LEU A 52 0.99 -11.08 20.95
CA LEU A 52 1.66 -10.13 20.07
C LEU A 52 1.11 -8.73 20.30
N LYS A 53 1.98 -7.74 20.25
CA LYS A 53 1.58 -6.34 20.19
C LYS A 53 1.52 -5.92 18.73
N GLU A 54 0.42 -5.30 18.32
CA GLU A 54 0.27 -4.72 16.98
C GLU A 54 1.30 -3.59 16.81
N SER A 55 2.43 -3.93 16.23
CA SER A 55 3.54 -3.02 15.92
C SER A 55 3.62 -2.81 14.42
N GLY A 56 4.16 -1.68 13.96
CA GLY A 56 4.41 -1.44 12.53
C GLY A 56 5.47 -2.39 11.97
N ALA A 57 5.80 -2.22 10.70
CA ALA A 57 6.76 -3.06 9.97
C ALA A 57 8.11 -3.25 10.69
N SER A 58 8.59 -2.22 11.40
CA SER A 58 9.85 -2.31 12.18
C SER A 58 9.76 -3.18 13.44
N GLY A 59 8.56 -3.56 13.86
CA GLY A 59 8.36 -4.36 15.08
C GLY A 59 8.27 -5.86 14.85
N GLY A 60 8.38 -6.33 13.60
CA GLY A 60 8.32 -7.76 13.25
C GLY A 60 6.97 -8.41 13.56
N PHE A 61 5.87 -7.63 13.55
CA PHE A 61 4.53 -8.17 13.85
C PHE A 61 4.08 -9.17 12.79
N SER A 62 4.26 -8.83 11.52
CA SER A 62 3.83 -9.66 10.40
C SER A 62 4.54 -11.01 10.36
N GLU A 63 5.86 -11.02 10.59
CA GLU A 63 6.67 -12.24 10.63
C GLU A 63 6.26 -13.17 11.78
N LYS A 64 6.04 -12.60 12.97
CA LYS A 64 5.58 -13.34 14.15
C LYS A 64 4.17 -13.90 13.96
N LEU A 65 3.27 -13.11 13.38
CA LEU A 65 1.90 -13.52 13.07
C LEU A 65 1.92 -14.70 12.10
N LYS A 66 2.65 -14.58 11.00
CA LYS A 66 2.78 -15.63 9.98
C LYS A 66 3.37 -16.91 10.56
N ALA A 67 4.47 -16.81 11.32
CA ALA A 67 5.09 -17.97 11.96
C ALA A 67 4.13 -18.70 12.91
N ALA A 68 3.37 -17.98 13.71
CA ALA A 68 2.41 -18.57 14.62
C ALA A 68 1.21 -19.23 13.89
N GLN A 69 0.72 -18.61 12.81
CA GLN A 69 -0.33 -19.17 11.95
C GLN A 69 0.11 -20.48 11.29
N GLU A 70 1.30 -20.51 10.69
CA GLU A 70 1.87 -21.70 10.05
C GLU A 70 2.05 -22.89 11.03
N LEU A 71 2.29 -22.59 12.29
CA LEU A 71 2.46 -23.60 13.35
C LEU A 71 1.17 -23.95 14.09
N GLY A 72 0.03 -23.34 13.72
CA GLY A 72 -1.26 -23.56 14.38
C GLY A 72 -1.30 -23.10 15.84
N ILE A 73 -0.45 -22.15 16.24
CA ILE A 73 -0.35 -21.64 17.61
C ILE A 73 -1.48 -20.62 17.83
N ARG A 74 -2.15 -20.68 18.98
CA ARG A 74 -3.17 -19.69 19.35
C ARG A 74 -2.55 -18.30 19.50
N ILE A 75 -3.19 -17.29 18.89
CA ILE A 75 -2.66 -15.93 18.84
C ILE A 75 -3.60 -14.97 19.56
N PHE A 76 -3.03 -14.15 20.46
CA PHE A 76 -3.69 -13.00 21.08
C PHE A 76 -2.97 -11.72 20.64
N VAL A 77 -3.74 -10.77 20.11
CA VAL A 77 -3.17 -9.50 19.63
C VAL A 77 -3.62 -8.36 20.55
N ILE A 78 -2.64 -7.65 21.11
CA ILE A 78 -2.88 -6.39 21.79
C ILE A 78 -2.90 -5.30 20.72
N LYS A 79 -4.08 -4.81 20.39
CA LYS A 79 -4.28 -3.77 19.38
C LYS A 79 -3.59 -2.45 19.80
N ARG A 80 -3.08 -1.74 18.80
CA ARG A 80 -2.62 -0.37 19.00
C ARG A 80 -3.83 0.51 19.32
N PRO A 81 -3.79 1.33 20.37
CA PRO A 81 -4.87 2.28 20.60
C PRO A 81 -4.99 3.25 19.42
N PRO A 82 -6.21 3.66 19.05
CA PRO A 82 -6.42 4.66 18.02
C PRO A 82 -5.70 5.97 18.41
N LEU A 83 -5.14 6.64 17.42
CA LEU A 83 -4.56 7.97 17.62
C LEU A 83 -5.67 8.95 18.03
N HIS A 84 -5.32 9.92 18.87
CA HIS A 84 -6.25 10.99 19.23
C HIS A 84 -6.65 11.76 17.96
N PRO A 85 -7.93 12.18 17.81
CA PRO A 85 -8.42 12.84 16.59
C PRO A 85 -7.63 14.08 16.15
N ASN A 86 -6.93 14.72 17.09
CA ASN A 86 -6.12 15.91 16.79
C ASN A 86 -4.71 15.59 16.23
N PHE A 87 -4.36 14.30 16.10
CA PHE A 87 -3.10 13.92 15.46
C PHE A 87 -3.31 13.76 13.96
N LEU A 88 -2.45 14.42 13.18
CA LEU A 88 -2.33 14.17 11.75
C LEU A 88 -1.38 12.98 11.53
N SER A 89 -1.88 11.95 10.87
CA SER A 89 -1.04 10.83 10.44
C SER A 89 -0.44 11.17 9.07
N VAL A 90 0.86 11.04 8.94
CA VAL A 90 1.58 11.29 7.70
C VAL A 90 2.46 10.11 7.35
N ASN A 91 2.59 9.79 6.07
CA ASN A 91 3.40 8.68 5.57
C ASN A 91 4.68 9.24 4.92
N GLY A 92 5.85 8.86 5.48
CA GLY A 92 7.15 9.20 4.93
C GLY A 92 7.46 10.70 4.94
N LYS A 93 8.63 11.04 4.40
CA LYS A 93 9.12 12.43 4.40
C LYS A 93 8.38 13.33 3.41
N TYR A 94 7.92 12.78 2.28
CA TYR A 94 7.14 13.53 1.29
C TYR A 94 5.74 13.84 1.82
N GLY A 95 5.07 12.88 2.49
CA GLY A 95 3.81 13.11 3.17
C GLY A 95 3.92 14.17 4.25
N LEU A 96 4.99 14.12 5.08
CA LEU A 96 5.28 15.15 6.07
C LEU A 96 5.48 16.52 5.41
N ARG A 97 6.28 16.59 4.34
CA ARG A 97 6.54 17.83 3.62
C ARG A 97 5.25 18.45 3.08
N ARG A 98 4.42 17.68 2.40
CA ARG A 98 3.13 18.16 1.86
C ARG A 98 2.20 18.65 2.96
N THR A 99 2.12 17.93 4.08
CA THR A 99 1.33 18.37 5.25
C THR A 99 1.85 19.71 5.78
N VAL A 100 3.16 19.86 5.93
CA VAL A 100 3.75 21.14 6.36
C VAL A 100 3.44 22.26 5.35
N GLU A 101 3.57 22.03 4.05
CA GLU A 101 3.26 22.99 3.00
C GLU A 101 1.78 23.41 3.04
N GLN A 102 0.88 22.49 3.37
CA GLN A 102 -0.56 22.76 3.49
C GLN A 102 -0.90 23.66 4.69
N TYR A 103 -0.30 23.39 5.86
CA TYR A 103 -0.60 24.12 7.09
C TYR A 103 0.25 25.37 7.28
N TYR A 104 1.43 25.42 6.68
CA TYR A 104 2.39 26.51 6.77
C TYR A 104 2.93 26.85 5.36
N PRO A 105 2.09 27.46 4.48
CA PRO A 105 2.52 27.90 3.16
C PRO A 105 3.74 28.82 3.26
N GLY A 106 4.76 28.55 2.46
CA GLY A 106 6.02 29.31 2.48
C GLY A 106 7.06 28.85 3.52
N PHE A 107 6.79 27.78 4.31
CA PHE A 107 7.81 27.18 5.18
C PHE A 107 9.01 26.66 4.37
N TYR A 108 8.76 26.04 3.23
CA TYR A 108 9.78 25.66 2.29
C TYR A 108 9.91 26.71 1.17
N PRO A 109 11.13 26.95 0.65
CA PRO A 109 11.35 27.94 -0.44
C PRO A 109 10.66 27.55 -1.74
N LEU A 110 10.40 26.26 -1.95
CA LEU A 110 9.68 25.72 -3.11
C LEU A 110 8.62 24.72 -2.63
N ARG A 111 7.43 24.80 -3.20
CA ARG A 111 6.33 23.87 -2.95
C ARG A 111 6.51 22.60 -3.76
N SER A 112 6.34 21.45 -3.13
CA SER A 112 6.40 20.15 -3.80
C SER A 112 5.14 19.90 -4.64
N GLY A 113 5.30 19.16 -5.74
CA GLY A 113 4.24 18.81 -6.66
C GLY A 113 4.13 17.29 -6.90
N LEU A 114 3.09 16.91 -7.63
CA LEU A 114 2.84 15.55 -8.08
C LEU A 114 3.33 15.37 -9.51
N THR A 115 3.94 14.22 -9.79
CA THR A 115 4.24 13.84 -11.18
C THR A 115 2.98 13.32 -11.87
N THR A 116 2.95 13.36 -13.21
CA THR A 116 1.87 12.76 -13.99
C THR A 116 1.67 11.28 -13.69
N GLY A 117 2.78 10.53 -13.50
CA GLY A 117 2.73 9.12 -13.12
C GLY A 117 2.10 8.89 -11.75
N THR A 118 2.40 9.74 -10.77
CA THR A 118 1.78 9.67 -9.43
C THR A 118 0.28 9.94 -9.49
N CYS A 119 -0.14 10.92 -10.29
CA CYS A 119 -1.57 11.21 -10.50
C CYS A 119 -2.27 10.04 -11.21
N ALA A 120 -1.63 9.44 -12.23
CA ALA A 120 -2.20 8.29 -12.93
C ALA A 120 -2.33 7.05 -12.02
N ALA A 121 -1.35 6.80 -11.16
CA ALA A 121 -1.41 5.72 -10.18
C ALA A 121 -2.55 5.90 -9.18
N ALA A 122 -2.75 7.12 -8.67
CA ALA A 122 -3.85 7.43 -7.77
C ALA A 122 -5.21 7.32 -8.46
N ALA A 123 -5.33 7.80 -9.70
CA ALA A 123 -6.55 7.66 -10.49
C ALA A 123 -6.87 6.17 -10.74
N ALA A 124 -5.87 5.35 -11.09
CA ALA A 124 -6.05 3.91 -11.28
C ALA A 124 -6.49 3.21 -9.98
N ALA A 125 -5.88 3.56 -8.84
CA ALA A 125 -6.27 3.05 -7.53
C ALA A 125 -7.73 3.38 -7.18
N ALA A 126 -8.15 4.61 -7.42
CA ALA A 126 -9.52 5.06 -7.19
C ALA A 126 -10.53 4.34 -8.09
N ALA A 127 -10.20 4.14 -9.36
CA ALA A 127 -11.05 3.40 -10.30
C ALA A 127 -11.19 1.91 -9.91
N ILE A 128 -10.12 1.28 -9.42
CA ILE A 128 -10.17 -0.08 -8.87
C ILE A 128 -11.04 -0.13 -7.64
N TRP A 129 -10.84 0.80 -6.69
CA TRP A 129 -11.65 0.89 -5.48
C TRP A 129 -13.15 0.95 -5.81
N ASP A 130 -13.55 1.73 -6.80
CA ASP A 130 -14.95 1.83 -7.21
C ASP A 130 -15.52 0.51 -7.72
N ILE A 131 -14.72 -0.29 -8.44
CA ILE A 131 -15.16 -1.60 -8.95
C ILE A 131 -15.54 -2.54 -7.82
N PHE A 132 -14.77 -2.55 -6.72
CA PHE A 132 -14.99 -3.46 -5.60
C PHE A 132 -15.92 -2.89 -4.53
N ASN A 133 -16.17 -1.59 -4.50
CA ASN A 133 -17.01 -0.91 -3.50
C ASN A 133 -18.32 -0.36 -4.06
N ILE A 134 -19.00 -1.11 -4.91
CA ILE A 134 -20.23 -0.72 -5.63
C ILE A 134 -21.40 -0.36 -4.69
N GLN A 135 -21.40 -0.82 -3.43
CA GLN A 135 -22.55 -0.71 -2.53
C GLN A 135 -22.51 0.56 -1.64
N GLY A 136 -22.60 1.74 -2.23
CA GLY A 136 -22.99 2.93 -1.47
C GLY A 136 -21.95 3.55 -0.53
N THR A 137 -20.75 3.01 -0.46
CA THR A 137 -19.66 3.66 0.27
C THR A 137 -19.07 4.77 -0.60
N PRO A 138 -19.07 6.05 -0.15
CA PRO A 138 -18.45 7.13 -0.93
C PRO A 138 -16.97 6.84 -1.18
N ARG A 139 -16.50 7.18 -2.40
CA ARG A 139 -15.08 7.13 -2.72
C ARG A 139 -14.27 7.98 -1.71
N PRO A 140 -13.18 7.46 -1.13
CA PRO A 140 -12.27 8.28 -0.33
C PRO A 140 -11.76 9.49 -1.13
N PRO A 141 -11.58 10.66 -0.49
CA PRO A 141 -11.06 11.85 -1.17
C PRO A 141 -9.60 11.76 -1.57
N GLU A 142 -8.86 10.82 -1.00
CA GLU A 142 -7.43 10.62 -1.24
C GLU A 142 -7.11 9.12 -1.32
N PHE A 143 -6.09 8.78 -2.12
CA PHE A 143 -5.59 7.42 -2.27
C PHE A 143 -4.10 7.37 -2.01
N ALA A 144 -3.67 6.36 -1.25
CA ALA A 144 -2.25 6.10 -0.98
C ALA A 144 -1.56 5.58 -2.26
N VAL A 145 -0.43 6.17 -2.61
CA VAL A 145 0.39 5.80 -3.76
C VAL A 145 1.79 5.45 -3.30
N ILE A 146 2.29 4.28 -3.69
CA ILE A 146 3.67 3.88 -3.50
C ILE A 146 4.53 4.60 -4.55
N LEU A 147 5.46 5.42 -4.09
CA LEU A 147 6.45 6.07 -4.94
C LEU A 147 7.58 5.11 -5.35
N PRO A 148 8.38 5.42 -6.40
CA PRO A 148 9.48 4.56 -6.83
C PRO A 148 10.55 4.27 -5.76
N ASN A 149 10.64 5.10 -4.73
CA ASN A 149 11.53 4.90 -3.58
C ASN A 149 10.88 4.08 -2.44
N GLY A 150 9.66 3.58 -2.62
CA GLY A 150 8.92 2.79 -1.65
C GLY A 150 8.15 3.61 -0.60
N GLU A 151 8.21 4.94 -0.62
CA GLU A 151 7.40 5.77 0.27
C GLU A 151 5.94 5.81 -0.19
N LEU A 152 5.02 5.89 0.77
CA LEU A 152 3.59 6.11 0.53
C LEU A 152 3.27 7.60 0.66
N ILE A 153 2.49 8.11 -0.28
CA ILE A 153 1.89 9.44 -0.18
C ILE A 153 0.39 9.36 -0.47
N ASP A 154 -0.40 10.18 0.20
CA ASP A 154 -1.82 10.32 -0.09
C ASP A 154 -2.00 11.36 -1.20
N VAL A 155 -2.74 11.00 -2.24
CA VAL A 155 -2.98 11.82 -3.42
C VAL A 155 -4.46 12.12 -3.52
N PRO A 156 -4.86 13.41 -3.53
CA PRO A 156 -6.25 13.80 -3.72
C PRO A 156 -6.77 13.33 -5.08
N VAL A 157 -7.98 12.76 -5.08
CA VAL A 157 -8.68 12.34 -6.29
C VAL A 157 -10.01 13.09 -6.42
N GLU A 158 -10.46 13.27 -7.65
CA GLU A 158 -11.75 13.90 -7.88
C GLU A 158 -12.90 13.02 -7.36
N PRO A 159 -14.00 13.62 -6.88
CA PRO A 159 -15.18 12.87 -6.47
C PRO A 159 -15.66 11.94 -7.59
N GLN A 160 -16.22 10.79 -7.22
CA GLN A 160 -16.77 9.85 -8.18
C GLN A 160 -17.84 10.51 -9.03
N GLN A 161 -17.61 10.56 -10.33
CA GLN A 161 -18.56 11.18 -11.29
C GLN A 161 -19.46 10.14 -11.95
N ARG A 162 -18.99 8.91 -12.07
CA ARG A 162 -19.71 7.79 -12.69
C ARG A 162 -19.50 6.52 -11.90
N TYR A 163 -20.55 5.71 -11.80
CA TYR A 163 -20.47 4.38 -11.23
C TYR A 163 -19.87 3.39 -12.24
N PRO A 164 -19.19 2.33 -11.76
CA PRO A 164 -18.71 1.26 -12.63
C PRO A 164 -19.81 0.70 -13.53
N ARG A 165 -19.45 0.32 -14.74
CA ARG A 165 -20.37 -0.23 -15.74
C ARG A 165 -19.97 -1.65 -16.08
N SER A 166 -20.92 -2.55 -16.10
CA SER A 166 -20.72 -3.88 -16.64
C SER A 166 -21.20 -3.93 -18.10
N SER A 167 -20.39 -4.48 -18.97
CA SER A 167 -20.69 -4.67 -20.37
C SER A 167 -20.18 -6.01 -20.87
N SER A 168 -20.59 -6.46 -22.05
CA SER A 168 -20.11 -7.70 -22.68
C SER A 168 -19.40 -7.36 -23.99
N ILE A 169 -18.14 -7.78 -24.09
CA ILE A 169 -17.33 -7.64 -25.31
C ILE A 169 -16.92 -9.05 -25.76
N ASN A 170 -17.29 -9.43 -26.98
CA ASN A 170 -16.97 -10.74 -27.57
C ASN A 170 -17.33 -11.92 -26.64
N ASN A 171 -18.53 -11.88 -26.03
CA ASN A 171 -19.05 -12.84 -25.05
C ASN A 171 -18.32 -12.89 -23.69
N ASN A 172 -17.36 -12.01 -23.45
CA ASN A 172 -16.72 -11.86 -22.14
C ASN A 172 -17.33 -10.68 -21.38
N TRP A 173 -17.73 -10.93 -20.16
CA TRP A 173 -18.20 -9.87 -19.28
C TRP A 173 -17.01 -9.09 -18.75
N ILE A 174 -17.14 -7.77 -18.76
CA ILE A 174 -16.14 -6.85 -18.21
C ILE A 174 -16.83 -5.84 -17.29
N VAL A 175 -16.09 -5.32 -16.34
CA VAL A 175 -16.46 -4.14 -15.56
C VAL A 175 -15.47 -3.02 -15.86
N GLU A 176 -16.00 -1.83 -16.09
CA GLU A 176 -15.22 -0.63 -16.40
C GLU A 176 -15.45 0.43 -15.32
N SER A 177 -14.40 1.11 -14.94
CA SER A 177 -14.46 2.27 -14.04
C SER A 177 -13.44 3.31 -14.44
N GLU A 178 -13.78 4.59 -14.20
CA GLU A 178 -12.90 5.72 -14.46
C GLU A 178 -12.70 6.55 -13.19
N ALA A 179 -11.51 7.09 -13.03
CA ALA A 179 -11.23 8.11 -12.03
C ALA A 179 -10.19 9.10 -12.54
N SER A 180 -10.06 10.22 -11.84
CA SER A 180 -9.18 11.31 -12.26
C SER A 180 -8.60 12.08 -11.08
N VAL A 181 -7.45 12.68 -11.35
CA VAL A 181 -6.71 13.55 -10.46
C VAL A 181 -6.42 14.86 -11.18
N ILE A 182 -6.68 16.00 -10.55
CA ILE A 182 -6.15 17.27 -11.05
C ILE A 182 -4.71 17.39 -10.59
N LYS A 183 -3.80 17.43 -11.56
CA LYS A 183 -2.37 17.49 -11.24
C LYS A 183 -2.00 18.85 -10.65
N ASP A 184 -1.40 18.83 -9.48
CA ASP A 184 -0.71 19.96 -8.87
C ASP A 184 0.79 19.70 -8.96
N ALA A 185 1.48 20.42 -9.84
CA ALA A 185 2.92 20.30 -10.03
C ALA A 185 3.75 21.09 -9.01
N GLY A 186 3.10 21.73 -8.03
CA GLY A 186 3.81 22.59 -7.09
C GLY A 186 4.38 23.82 -7.80
N ASP A 187 5.63 24.14 -7.50
CA ASP A 187 6.36 25.26 -8.14
C ASP A 187 7.19 24.79 -9.34
N ASP A 188 7.06 23.51 -9.75
CA ASP A 188 7.73 23.00 -10.95
C ASP A 188 7.02 23.57 -12.21
N PRO A 189 7.76 24.16 -13.18
CA PRO A 189 7.19 24.68 -14.43
C PRO A 189 6.78 23.55 -15.39
N ASP A 190 5.86 22.72 -14.95
CA ASP A 190 5.36 21.58 -15.72
C ASP A 190 4.13 21.98 -16.55
N ILE A 191 4.18 21.74 -17.86
CA ILE A 191 3.09 22.04 -18.79
C ILE A 191 1.78 21.32 -18.45
N THR A 192 1.88 20.19 -17.74
CA THR A 192 0.72 19.40 -17.31
C THR A 192 0.13 19.86 -15.96
N ASN A 193 0.63 20.96 -15.38
CA ASN A 193 0.06 21.53 -14.17
C ASN A 193 -1.40 21.95 -14.38
N GLY A 194 -2.29 21.55 -13.46
CA GLY A 194 -3.72 21.81 -13.57
C GLY A 194 -4.49 20.90 -14.55
N MET A 195 -3.78 20.04 -15.29
CA MET A 195 -4.45 19.05 -16.16
C MET A 195 -5.11 17.94 -15.37
N ARG A 196 -6.23 17.47 -15.90
CA ARG A 196 -6.93 16.27 -15.40
C ARG A 196 -6.26 15.02 -15.94
N ILE A 197 -5.65 14.24 -15.05
CA ILE A 197 -5.04 12.95 -15.37
C ILE A 197 -6.07 11.86 -15.07
N LYS A 198 -6.52 11.15 -16.11
CA LYS A 198 -7.52 10.10 -16.03
C LYS A 198 -6.89 8.71 -16.09
N ALA A 199 -7.52 7.76 -15.42
CA ALA A 199 -7.29 6.35 -15.60
C ALA A 199 -8.63 5.64 -15.82
N ASP A 200 -8.70 4.85 -16.88
CA ASP A 200 -9.79 3.95 -17.19
C ASP A 200 -9.33 2.51 -16.88
N ILE A 201 -10.05 1.82 -16.01
CA ILE A 201 -9.76 0.42 -15.64
C ILE A 201 -10.81 -0.47 -16.30
N ILE A 202 -10.35 -1.49 -16.99
CA ILE A 202 -11.18 -2.55 -17.58
C ILE A 202 -10.77 -3.86 -16.93
N LEU A 203 -11.68 -4.47 -16.20
CA LEU A 203 -11.47 -5.72 -15.49
C LEU A 203 -12.38 -6.82 -16.09
N PRO A 204 -11.83 -7.94 -16.61
CA PRO A 204 -12.64 -9.07 -17.02
C PRO A 204 -13.31 -9.73 -15.81
N ILE A 205 -14.56 -10.14 -15.96
CA ILE A 205 -15.31 -10.90 -14.96
C ILE A 205 -15.23 -12.38 -15.36
N ASP A 206 -14.44 -13.17 -14.63
CA ASP A 206 -14.45 -14.62 -14.77
C ASP A 206 -15.70 -15.18 -14.11
N ILE A 207 -16.59 -15.77 -14.90
CA ILE A 207 -17.83 -16.40 -14.44
C ILE A 207 -17.61 -17.86 -14.04
N ASP A 208 -16.38 -18.38 -14.10
CA ASP A 208 -16.08 -19.75 -13.73
C ASP A 208 -16.12 -19.92 -12.20
N GLU A 209 -17.25 -20.47 -11.74
CA GLU A 209 -17.56 -20.78 -10.32
C GLU A 209 -16.65 -21.86 -9.70
N ASN A 210 -15.65 -22.39 -10.41
CA ASN A 210 -14.83 -23.52 -9.98
C ASN A 210 -13.39 -23.17 -9.58
N ASN A 211 -13.05 -21.89 -9.46
CA ASN A 211 -11.71 -21.50 -9.03
C ASN A 211 -11.66 -21.40 -7.49
N ASP A 212 -10.93 -22.34 -6.90
CA ASP A 212 -10.52 -22.35 -5.47
C ASP A 212 -9.98 -20.97 -5.05
N GLU A 213 -10.60 -20.36 -4.05
CA GLU A 213 -10.30 -19.01 -3.52
C GLU A 213 -8.90 -18.86 -2.90
N THR A 214 -8.02 -19.84 -2.99
CA THR A 214 -6.73 -19.88 -2.28
C THR A 214 -5.51 -19.58 -3.12
N SER A 215 -5.63 -19.42 -4.45
CA SER A 215 -4.49 -19.04 -5.28
C SER A 215 -4.39 -17.52 -5.41
N GLN A 216 -3.25 -16.98 -5.02
CA GLN A 216 -2.83 -15.61 -5.25
C GLN A 216 -2.91 -15.34 -6.76
N LYS A 217 -4.01 -14.70 -7.24
CA LYS A 217 -4.20 -14.42 -8.67
C LYS A 217 -3.08 -13.48 -9.12
N ASP A 218 -2.23 -13.96 -10.01
CA ASP A 218 -1.22 -13.12 -10.65
C ASP A 218 -1.90 -12.37 -11.80
N PHE A 219 -2.21 -11.09 -11.55
CA PHE A 219 -2.88 -10.24 -12.53
C PHE A 219 -1.92 -9.83 -13.63
N ASN A 220 -2.26 -10.13 -14.89
CA ASN A 220 -1.59 -9.59 -16.05
C ASN A 220 -2.09 -8.17 -16.31
N ILE A 221 -1.28 -7.16 -15.97
CA ILE A 221 -1.64 -5.74 -16.08
C ILE A 221 -1.10 -5.20 -17.40
N ILE A 222 -2.01 -4.73 -18.25
CA ILE A 222 -1.68 -4.09 -19.52
C ILE A 222 -1.94 -2.58 -19.40
N ILE A 223 -0.91 -1.75 -19.60
CA ILE A 223 -1.01 -0.30 -19.57
C ILE A 223 -0.99 0.22 -21.02
N ALA A 224 -2.11 0.80 -21.44
CA ALA A 224 -2.28 1.46 -22.73
C ALA A 224 -2.24 2.99 -22.59
N GLY A 225 -2.00 3.70 -23.67
CA GLY A 225 -2.12 5.15 -23.75
C GLY A 225 -3.56 5.54 -24.08
N GLY A 226 -4.15 6.39 -23.23
CA GLY A 226 -5.45 7.03 -23.50
C GLY A 226 -5.32 8.33 -24.29
N GLU A 227 -6.43 9.07 -24.39
CA GLU A 227 -6.47 10.39 -25.03
C GLU A 227 -5.43 11.34 -24.39
N GLY A 228 -4.68 12.05 -25.22
CA GLY A 228 -3.63 12.98 -24.79
C GLY A 228 -2.28 12.33 -24.48
N ILE A 229 -2.18 11.01 -24.47
CA ILE A 229 -0.89 10.31 -24.35
C ILE A 229 -0.23 10.23 -25.73
N GLY A 230 0.98 10.78 -25.85
CA GLY A 230 1.77 10.73 -27.08
C GLY A 230 2.16 9.31 -27.47
N ILE A 231 2.48 9.12 -28.75
CA ILE A 231 3.02 7.87 -29.27
C ILE A 231 4.50 8.09 -29.60
N VAL A 232 5.33 7.10 -29.33
CA VAL A 232 6.77 7.15 -29.64
C VAL A 232 6.97 7.09 -31.16
N THR A 233 7.46 8.19 -31.74
CA THR A 233 7.67 8.31 -33.20
C THR A 233 9.14 8.21 -33.60
N MET A 234 10.07 8.36 -32.64
CA MET A 234 11.52 8.30 -32.88
C MET A 234 12.24 7.46 -31.83
N PRO A 235 13.30 6.73 -32.21
CA PRO A 235 14.11 5.99 -31.23
C PRO A 235 14.89 6.94 -30.33
N GLY A 236 15.22 6.51 -29.11
CA GLY A 236 16.08 7.26 -28.18
C GLY A 236 15.60 7.36 -26.73
N LEU A 237 14.32 7.03 -26.47
CA LEU A 237 13.75 7.08 -25.11
C LEU A 237 13.74 5.72 -24.40
N GLY A 238 14.34 4.67 -24.99
CA GLY A 238 14.26 3.31 -24.47
C GLY A 238 12.85 2.70 -24.56
N LEU A 239 11.98 3.28 -25.38
CA LEU A 239 10.62 2.82 -25.64
C LEU A 239 10.52 2.34 -27.10
N GLU A 240 9.65 1.38 -27.36
CA GLU A 240 9.40 0.87 -28.69
C GLU A 240 8.65 1.90 -29.55
N LEU A 241 8.96 1.93 -30.85
CA LEU A 241 8.25 2.77 -31.81
C LEU A 241 6.77 2.34 -31.88
N GLY A 242 5.88 3.32 -31.86
CA GLY A 242 4.44 3.06 -31.86
C GLY A 242 3.84 2.78 -30.47
N ALA A 243 4.67 2.60 -29.44
CA ALA A 243 4.20 2.43 -28.06
C ALA A 243 3.73 3.76 -27.44
N PRO A 244 2.85 3.72 -26.44
CA PRO A 244 2.52 4.91 -25.66
C PRO A 244 3.76 5.53 -25.03
N ALA A 245 3.89 6.85 -25.07
CA ALA A 245 5.02 7.60 -24.54
C ALA A 245 4.95 7.67 -22.99
N ILE A 246 4.90 6.52 -22.34
CA ILE A 246 4.92 6.36 -20.88
C ILE A 246 6.27 5.75 -20.50
N ASN A 247 7.12 6.54 -19.85
CA ASN A 247 8.45 6.10 -19.43
C ASN A 247 8.41 4.87 -18.49
N PRO A 248 9.48 4.06 -18.39
CA PRO A 248 9.50 2.85 -17.57
C PRO A 248 9.17 3.09 -16.09
N THR A 249 9.69 4.16 -15.49
CA THR A 249 9.44 4.47 -14.07
C THR A 249 7.97 4.76 -13.77
N PRO A 250 7.27 5.69 -14.48
CA PRO A 250 5.82 5.86 -14.32
C PRO A 250 5.03 4.59 -14.60
N ARG A 251 5.39 3.83 -15.65
CA ARG A 251 4.72 2.57 -15.99
C ARG A 251 4.78 1.57 -14.85
N LYS A 252 5.98 1.33 -14.33
CA LYS A 252 6.18 0.44 -13.18
C LYS A 252 5.44 0.94 -11.93
N MET A 253 5.47 2.23 -11.64
CA MET A 253 4.76 2.81 -10.49
C MET A 253 3.25 2.60 -10.61
N ILE A 254 2.66 2.81 -11.79
CA ILE A 254 1.24 2.54 -12.03
C ILE A 254 0.94 1.06 -11.80
N GLU A 255 1.74 0.16 -12.38
CA GLU A 255 1.57 -1.28 -12.24
C GLU A 255 1.66 -1.74 -10.78
N ASP A 256 2.67 -1.30 -10.03
CA ASP A 256 2.87 -1.67 -8.62
C ASP A 256 1.67 -1.23 -7.77
N ASN A 257 1.14 -0.02 -8.00
CA ASN A 257 -0.03 0.50 -7.28
C ASN A 257 -1.32 -0.22 -7.69
N VAL A 258 -1.54 -0.48 -8.98
CA VAL A 258 -2.69 -1.28 -9.46
C VAL A 258 -2.67 -2.65 -8.81
N ARG A 259 -1.53 -3.33 -8.79
CA ARG A 259 -1.37 -4.65 -8.17
C ARG A 259 -1.66 -4.61 -6.68
N MET A 260 -1.16 -3.60 -5.96
CA MET A 260 -1.44 -3.41 -4.53
C MET A 260 -2.95 -3.30 -4.27
N TYR A 261 -3.66 -2.46 -5.01
CA TYR A 261 -5.10 -2.26 -4.81
C TYR A 261 -5.93 -3.47 -5.22
N LEU A 262 -5.57 -4.17 -6.30
CA LEU A 262 -6.23 -5.44 -6.67
C LEU A 262 -6.08 -6.49 -5.57
N THR A 263 -4.89 -6.61 -4.97
CA THR A 263 -4.63 -7.62 -3.92
C THR A 263 -5.36 -7.28 -2.62
N THR A 264 -5.43 -6.01 -2.24
CA THR A 264 -6.09 -5.59 -0.99
C THR A 264 -7.61 -5.56 -1.10
N SER A 265 -8.17 -5.42 -2.28
CA SER A 265 -9.63 -5.39 -2.50
C SER A 265 -10.25 -6.79 -2.53
N HIS A 266 -9.44 -7.86 -2.66
CA HIS A 266 -9.88 -9.25 -2.59
C HIS A 266 -9.68 -9.88 -1.19
N ALA A 267 -9.12 -9.16 -0.23
CA ALA A 267 -8.92 -9.61 1.16
C ALA A 267 -10.03 -9.09 2.08
#